data_6da981307d0e538236dd17750059b411
#
_entry.id   6da981307d0e538236dd17750059b411
#
_cell.length_a   1.000
_cell.length_b   1.000
_cell.length_c   1.000
_cell.angle_alpha   90.00
_cell.angle_beta   90.00
_cell.angle_gamma   90.00
#
_symmetry.space_group_name_H-M   'P 1'
#
loop_
_entity.id
_entity.type
_entity.pdbx_description
1 polymer ?
#
loop_
_entity_poly.entity_id
_entity_poly.type
_entity_poly.pdbx_seq_one_letter_code
_entity_poly.pdbx_strand_id
1 'polypeptide(L)'
;MTTGTPVVPLLVSFAFLGAAACRTTPKVKADTDFYRRIQAELIRAKSGDVVELPEGKFVLDRSLTSVASGITIRGKGMDRTVLSFQAQEQGAEGLSIKGDRVTLEDFAVEDARGDAIKVTGSDGVVIRRVRTEWTRGPDTGNGAYGIYPVTCRNVLIEGSVATGASDTGIYVGQSQNVVIRRNRAFKNVAGIESENSKLVEIHDNVVTDNAGGILVFDLPDLPVQGSTQVRVFNNQVAHNNIDNFAPSGNIVASVPSGTGVLVMASDDVEVFENDVSDHRTLNMAVVSFFVLNRPVKDARFDPFSERVHVHHNRFKGGGDAPAGLLISALTLKLGSPLPDILYDGVVNKKKLRPDGSVPEDLRLCVHDNGDASFVNADAPHNFDRVDRDASHFACEHPSLAPVALVGIQ
;
A
#
# COMPACT_ATOMS: atom_id res chain seq x y z
N MET A 1 -2.47 14.94 -86.52
CA MET A 1 -3.75 14.55 -85.87
C MET A 1 -3.63 13.08 -85.53
N THR A 2 -3.23 12.75 -84.35
CA THR A 2 -3.18 11.38 -83.87
C THR A 2 -3.59 11.39 -82.39
N THR A 3 -4.77 10.87 -82.15
CA THR A 3 -5.43 10.72 -80.84
C THR A 3 -4.80 9.53 -80.10
N GLY A 4 -4.14 9.79 -78.99
CA GLY A 4 -3.64 8.75 -78.11
C GLY A 4 -4.57 8.56 -76.93
N THR A 5 -5.08 7.35 -76.76
CA THR A 5 -5.90 6.87 -75.64
C THR A 5 -4.99 6.54 -74.45
N PRO A 6 -5.34 6.90 -73.20
CA PRO A 6 -4.58 6.53 -72.01
C PRO A 6 -4.96 5.11 -71.54
N VAL A 7 -3.94 4.30 -71.38
CA VAL A 7 -4.03 2.95 -70.75
C VAL A 7 -4.04 3.13 -69.22
N VAL A 8 -5.11 2.66 -68.54
CA VAL A 8 -5.24 2.62 -67.08
C VAL A 8 -4.68 1.26 -66.61
N PRO A 9 -3.72 1.19 -65.70
CA PRO A 9 -3.24 -0.10 -65.13
C PRO A 9 -4.23 -0.57 -64.02
N LEU A 10 -4.68 -1.79 -64.20
CA LEU A 10 -5.51 -2.54 -63.24
C LEU A 10 -4.63 -3.03 -62.09
N LEU A 11 -4.76 -2.38 -60.91
CA LEU A 11 -4.11 -2.85 -59.66
C LEU A 11 -4.95 -3.99 -59.08
N VAL A 12 -4.44 -5.19 -59.17
CA VAL A 12 -4.97 -6.40 -58.49
C VAL A 12 -4.45 -6.40 -57.06
N SER A 13 -5.30 -6.03 -56.11
CA SER A 13 -5.00 -6.13 -54.67
C SER A 13 -5.21 -7.56 -54.21
N PHE A 14 -4.13 -8.27 -53.88
CA PHE A 14 -4.19 -9.52 -53.13
C PHE A 14 -4.46 -9.23 -51.66
N ALA A 15 -5.68 -9.49 -51.19
CA ALA A 15 -6.00 -9.51 -49.79
C ALA A 15 -5.45 -10.81 -49.18
N PHE A 16 -4.37 -10.69 -48.44
CA PHE A 16 -3.92 -11.77 -47.53
C PHE A 16 -4.90 -11.82 -46.32
N LEU A 17 -5.80 -12.77 -46.32
CA LEU A 17 -6.51 -13.19 -45.12
C LEU A 17 -5.50 -13.90 -44.21
N GLY A 18 -4.87 -13.15 -43.31
CA GLY A 18 -4.14 -13.73 -42.18
C GLY A 18 -5.12 -14.36 -41.21
N ALA A 19 -5.24 -15.67 -41.21
CA ALA A 19 -5.92 -16.41 -40.14
C ALA A 19 -5.14 -16.16 -38.83
N ALA A 20 -5.66 -15.29 -37.97
CA ALA A 20 -5.19 -15.16 -36.59
C ALA A 20 -5.50 -16.48 -35.90
N ALA A 21 -4.55 -17.39 -35.84
CA ALA A 21 -4.62 -18.58 -35.02
C ALA A 21 -4.69 -18.09 -33.55
N CYS A 22 -5.86 -18.20 -32.97
CA CYS A 22 -6.06 -18.00 -31.52
C CYS A 22 -5.20 -19.07 -30.83
N ARG A 23 -3.96 -18.73 -30.44
CA ARG A 23 -3.11 -19.58 -29.61
C ARG A 23 -3.79 -19.67 -28.25
N THR A 24 -4.59 -20.69 -28.02
CA THR A 24 -5.03 -21.06 -26.68
C THR A 24 -3.80 -21.46 -25.90
N THR A 25 -3.39 -20.63 -24.95
CA THR A 25 -2.37 -20.99 -23.96
C THR A 25 -2.85 -22.28 -23.28
N PRO A 26 -2.01 -23.32 -23.19
CA PRO A 26 -2.44 -24.55 -22.53
C PRO A 26 -2.87 -24.23 -21.10
N LYS A 27 -4.09 -24.64 -20.73
CA LYS A 27 -4.64 -24.43 -19.40
C LYS A 27 -3.78 -25.18 -18.38
N VAL A 28 -3.21 -24.47 -17.42
CA VAL A 28 -2.37 -25.09 -16.40
C VAL A 28 -3.24 -26.02 -15.55
N LYS A 29 -2.79 -27.27 -15.37
CA LYS A 29 -3.54 -28.28 -14.63
C LYS A 29 -3.41 -28.04 -13.13
N ALA A 30 -4.55 -27.96 -12.42
CA ALA A 30 -4.57 -27.86 -10.97
C ALA A 30 -4.22 -29.18 -10.28
N ASP A 31 -3.57 -29.09 -9.13
CA ASP A 31 -3.29 -30.21 -8.21
C ASP A 31 -4.47 -30.42 -7.27
N THR A 32 -5.47 -31.10 -7.77
CA THR A 32 -6.73 -31.32 -7.04
C THR A 32 -6.55 -32.18 -5.79
N ASP A 33 -5.62 -33.12 -5.79
CA ASP A 33 -5.38 -34.00 -4.64
C ASP A 33 -4.67 -33.24 -3.51
N PHE A 34 -3.71 -32.39 -3.86
CA PHE A 34 -3.08 -31.50 -2.88
C PHE A 34 -4.14 -30.56 -2.27
N TYR A 35 -4.96 -29.90 -3.10
CA TYR A 35 -6.03 -29.04 -2.61
C TYR A 35 -6.95 -29.75 -1.63
N ARG A 36 -7.49 -30.94 -2.02
CA ARG A 36 -8.42 -31.71 -1.18
C ARG A 36 -7.79 -32.07 0.16
N ARG A 37 -6.55 -32.51 0.16
CA ARG A 37 -5.82 -32.86 1.37
C ARG A 37 -5.66 -31.66 2.30
N ILE A 38 -5.08 -30.57 1.81
CA ILE A 38 -4.79 -29.39 2.64
C ILE A 38 -6.08 -28.73 3.12
N GLN A 39 -7.10 -28.59 2.25
CA GLN A 39 -8.38 -28.01 2.65
C GLN A 39 -9.09 -28.87 3.72
N ALA A 40 -8.99 -30.20 3.64
CA ALA A 40 -9.52 -31.09 4.66
C ALA A 40 -8.77 -31.00 5.99
N GLU A 41 -7.43 -30.81 5.96
CA GLU A 41 -6.62 -30.55 7.15
C GLU A 41 -7.03 -29.23 7.80
N LEU A 42 -7.14 -28.13 7.03
CA LEU A 42 -7.58 -26.82 7.51
C LEU A 42 -8.98 -26.84 8.15
N ILE A 43 -9.92 -27.63 7.60
CA ILE A 43 -11.28 -27.78 8.16
C ILE A 43 -11.27 -28.56 9.48
N ARG A 44 -10.38 -29.53 9.64
CA ARG A 44 -10.32 -30.40 10.83
C ARG A 44 -9.40 -29.85 11.91
N ALA A 45 -8.58 -28.88 11.58
CA ALA A 45 -7.57 -28.32 12.47
C ALA A 45 -8.18 -27.77 13.76
N LYS A 46 -7.52 -28.06 14.87
CA LYS A 46 -7.86 -27.61 16.23
C LYS A 46 -6.75 -26.74 16.77
N SER A 47 -7.06 -26.02 17.83
CA SER A 47 -6.07 -25.18 18.51
C SER A 47 -4.85 -26.01 18.94
N GLY A 48 -3.67 -25.51 18.57
CA GLY A 48 -2.38 -26.18 18.75
C GLY A 48 -1.89 -26.96 17.52
N ASP A 49 -2.75 -27.21 16.53
CA ASP A 49 -2.35 -27.97 15.34
C ASP A 49 -1.47 -27.13 14.40
N VAL A 50 -0.55 -27.84 13.74
CA VAL A 50 0.28 -27.30 12.67
C VAL A 50 -0.12 -27.99 11.37
N VAL A 51 -0.66 -27.22 10.42
CA VAL A 51 -0.93 -27.68 9.06
C VAL A 51 0.35 -27.50 8.23
N GLU A 52 1.03 -28.61 7.98
CA GLU A 52 2.32 -28.62 7.27
C GLU A 52 2.09 -28.64 5.75
N LEU A 53 2.62 -27.61 5.08
CA LEU A 53 2.67 -27.56 3.63
C LEU A 53 4.00 -28.16 3.16
N PRO A 54 4.00 -29.18 2.29
CA PRO A 54 5.23 -29.78 1.81
C PRO A 54 6.03 -28.83 0.90
N GLU A 55 7.27 -29.17 0.68
CA GLU A 55 8.10 -28.52 -0.34
C GLU A 55 7.56 -28.80 -1.74
N GLY A 56 7.50 -27.77 -2.58
CA GLY A 56 7.02 -27.84 -3.98
C GLY A 56 6.20 -26.64 -4.40
N LYS A 57 5.87 -26.58 -5.68
CA LYS A 57 4.91 -25.60 -6.24
C LYS A 57 3.62 -26.34 -6.57
N PHE A 58 2.53 -25.93 -5.93
CA PHE A 58 1.21 -26.55 -6.03
C PHE A 58 0.26 -25.59 -6.73
N VAL A 59 -0.30 -26.01 -7.84
CA VAL A 59 -1.24 -25.20 -8.62
C VAL A 59 -2.66 -25.44 -8.12
N LEU A 60 -3.35 -24.38 -7.74
CA LEU A 60 -4.67 -24.39 -7.15
C LEU A 60 -5.69 -23.74 -8.07
N ASP A 61 -6.89 -24.35 -8.19
CA ASP A 61 -8.00 -23.83 -8.98
C ASP A 61 -9.02 -23.05 -8.13
N ARG A 62 -8.80 -23.00 -6.81
CA ARG A 62 -9.70 -22.33 -5.86
C ARG A 62 -8.99 -21.92 -4.58
N SER A 63 -9.62 -20.99 -3.86
CA SER A 63 -9.12 -20.49 -2.57
C SER A 63 -8.98 -21.59 -1.53
N LEU A 64 -7.92 -21.52 -0.71
CA LEU A 64 -7.84 -22.24 0.56
C LEU A 64 -8.47 -21.38 1.67
N THR A 65 -9.24 -22.01 2.56
CA THR A 65 -9.98 -21.30 3.60
C THR A 65 -9.82 -21.97 4.96
N SER A 66 -9.71 -21.17 6.04
CA SER A 66 -9.76 -21.67 7.41
C SER A 66 -10.52 -20.72 8.33
N VAL A 67 -11.31 -21.29 9.24
CA VAL A 67 -11.95 -20.61 10.37
C VAL A 67 -11.42 -21.13 11.72
N ALA A 68 -10.43 -22.04 11.67
CA ALA A 68 -9.85 -22.63 12.86
C ALA A 68 -8.99 -21.61 13.60
N SER A 69 -9.12 -21.56 14.93
CA SER A 69 -8.35 -20.70 15.82
C SER A 69 -7.19 -21.46 16.47
N GLY A 70 -6.10 -20.74 16.77
CA GLY A 70 -4.93 -21.30 17.46
C GLY A 70 -4.11 -22.25 16.60
N ILE A 71 -4.12 -22.09 15.27
CA ILE A 71 -3.42 -22.95 14.33
C ILE A 71 -2.20 -22.28 13.73
N THR A 72 -1.26 -23.09 13.28
CA THR A 72 -0.15 -22.66 12.44
C THR A 72 -0.26 -23.30 11.06
N ILE A 73 -0.14 -22.50 10.01
CA ILE A 73 0.05 -22.98 8.63
C ILE A 73 1.50 -22.73 8.28
N ARG A 74 2.26 -23.81 8.05
CA ARG A 74 3.71 -23.73 7.88
C ARG A 74 4.17 -24.42 6.61
N GLY A 75 4.96 -23.71 5.81
CA GLY A 75 5.71 -24.28 4.69
C GLY A 75 7.13 -24.70 5.07
N LYS A 76 7.95 -24.89 4.05
CA LYS A 76 9.38 -25.26 4.18
C LYS A 76 10.31 -24.09 3.81
N GLY A 77 9.75 -22.89 3.65
CA GLY A 77 10.39 -21.64 3.23
C GLY A 77 9.64 -20.99 2.09
N MET A 78 9.65 -19.64 2.04
CA MET A 78 8.88 -18.87 1.04
C MET A 78 9.33 -19.11 -0.41
N ASP A 79 10.52 -19.71 -0.63
CA ASP A 79 11.00 -20.06 -1.96
C ASP A 79 10.92 -21.57 -2.23
N ARG A 80 10.54 -22.38 -1.24
CA ARG A 80 10.46 -23.83 -1.34
C ARG A 80 9.03 -24.37 -1.32
N THR A 81 8.13 -23.71 -0.63
CA THR A 81 6.69 -24.05 -0.63
C THR A 81 5.90 -22.95 -1.29
N VAL A 82 5.32 -23.23 -2.43
CA VAL A 82 4.59 -22.24 -3.25
C VAL A 82 3.17 -22.70 -3.53
N LEU A 83 2.20 -21.93 -3.11
CA LEU A 83 0.79 -22.07 -3.45
C LEU A 83 0.49 -21.15 -4.63
N SER A 84 0.40 -21.70 -5.85
CA SER A 84 0.17 -20.93 -7.08
C SER A 84 -1.29 -20.99 -7.48
N PHE A 85 -1.93 -19.84 -7.57
CA PHE A 85 -3.33 -19.68 -7.96
C PHE A 85 -3.51 -19.31 -9.43
N GLN A 86 -2.48 -19.54 -10.27
CA GLN A 86 -2.55 -19.24 -11.71
C GLN A 86 -3.67 -19.97 -12.46
N ALA A 87 -4.23 -21.05 -11.89
CA ALA A 87 -5.37 -21.78 -12.43
C ALA A 87 -6.69 -21.48 -11.71
N GLN A 88 -6.71 -20.45 -10.84
CA GLN A 88 -7.86 -20.17 -9.99
C GLN A 88 -9.14 -19.85 -10.78
N GLU A 89 -10.19 -20.63 -10.55
CA GLU A 89 -11.52 -20.46 -11.12
C GLU A 89 -12.58 -20.10 -10.07
N GLN A 90 -12.34 -20.50 -8.82
CA GLN A 90 -13.30 -20.30 -7.71
C GLN A 90 -12.66 -19.56 -6.53
N GLY A 91 -13.45 -18.69 -5.92
CA GLY A 91 -12.99 -17.77 -4.90
C GLY A 91 -12.20 -16.58 -5.50
N ALA A 92 -11.96 -15.59 -4.70
CA ALA A 92 -11.17 -14.42 -5.09
C ALA A 92 -9.80 -14.44 -4.43
N GLU A 93 -9.74 -14.75 -3.14
CA GLU A 93 -8.50 -14.79 -2.37
C GLU A 93 -7.71 -16.07 -2.68
N GLY A 94 -6.38 -16.01 -2.52
CA GLY A 94 -5.56 -17.21 -2.48
C GLY A 94 -5.79 -17.99 -1.18
N LEU A 95 -5.46 -17.39 -0.05
CA LEU A 95 -5.69 -17.92 1.30
C LEU A 95 -6.59 -16.97 2.09
N SER A 96 -7.71 -17.47 2.61
CA SER A 96 -8.67 -16.69 3.41
C SER A 96 -8.81 -17.28 4.83
N ILE A 97 -8.50 -16.46 5.85
CA ILE A 97 -8.45 -16.85 7.26
C ILE A 97 -9.43 -15.99 8.07
N LYS A 98 -10.16 -16.63 8.99
CA LYS A 98 -11.05 -15.95 9.94
C LYS A 98 -10.89 -16.44 11.39
N GLY A 99 -9.91 -17.29 11.68
CA GLY A 99 -9.63 -17.79 13.03
C GLY A 99 -8.75 -16.86 13.84
N ASP A 100 -8.88 -16.89 15.17
CA ASP A 100 -8.00 -16.18 16.09
C ASP A 100 -6.69 -16.94 16.36
N ARG A 101 -5.65 -16.24 16.78
CA ARG A 101 -4.33 -16.78 17.14
C ARG A 101 -3.78 -17.69 16.03
N VAL A 102 -3.71 -17.14 14.82
CA VAL A 102 -3.24 -17.86 13.63
C VAL A 102 -1.84 -17.41 13.27
N THR A 103 -0.97 -18.38 12.99
CA THR A 103 0.37 -18.15 12.45
C THR A 103 0.46 -18.67 11.02
N LEU A 104 0.92 -17.82 10.11
CA LEU A 104 1.21 -18.13 8.71
C LEU A 104 2.70 -17.94 8.50
N GLU A 105 3.42 -19.00 8.13
CA GLU A 105 4.87 -18.89 8.04
C GLU A 105 5.52 -19.79 6.98
N ASP A 106 6.62 -19.30 6.41
CA ASP A 106 7.54 -20.08 5.57
C ASP A 106 6.93 -20.65 4.28
N PHE A 107 6.09 -19.89 3.57
CA PHE A 107 5.56 -20.26 2.25
C PHE A 107 5.30 -19.05 1.36
N ALA A 108 5.00 -19.31 0.09
CA ALA A 108 4.55 -18.28 -0.84
C ALA A 108 3.13 -18.51 -1.34
N VAL A 109 2.45 -17.39 -1.68
CA VAL A 109 1.18 -17.35 -2.42
C VAL A 109 1.41 -16.57 -3.72
N GLU A 110 1.19 -17.21 -4.85
CA GLU A 110 1.42 -16.62 -6.17
C GLU A 110 0.14 -16.55 -6.99
N ASP A 111 0.00 -15.48 -7.78
CA ASP A 111 -0.99 -15.33 -8.85
C ASP A 111 -2.45 -15.50 -8.43
N ALA A 112 -2.83 -15.08 -7.22
CA ALA A 112 -4.22 -15.06 -6.80
C ALA A 112 -5.04 -14.06 -7.64
N ARG A 113 -6.30 -14.38 -7.93
CA ARG A 113 -7.20 -13.52 -8.72
C ARG A 113 -7.58 -12.23 -7.99
N GLY A 114 -7.72 -12.30 -6.68
CA GLY A 114 -7.94 -11.17 -5.81
C GLY A 114 -6.82 -11.08 -4.78
N ASP A 115 -7.14 -10.93 -3.49
CA ASP A 115 -6.14 -10.81 -2.44
C ASP A 115 -5.32 -12.10 -2.29
N ALA A 116 -3.99 -12.00 -2.16
CA ALA A 116 -3.19 -13.21 -2.04
C ALA A 116 -3.43 -13.89 -0.68
N ILE A 117 -3.30 -13.15 0.43
CA ILE A 117 -3.60 -13.63 1.79
C ILE A 117 -4.50 -12.63 2.49
N LYS A 118 -5.71 -13.05 2.83
CA LYS A 118 -6.68 -12.24 3.57
C LYS A 118 -6.97 -12.84 4.95
N VAL A 119 -6.82 -12.02 5.99
CA VAL A 119 -7.19 -12.37 7.36
C VAL A 119 -8.24 -11.39 7.85
N THR A 120 -9.40 -11.89 8.27
CA THR A 120 -10.54 -11.02 8.59
C THR A 120 -11.04 -11.25 10.01
N GLY A 121 -11.11 -10.16 10.80
CA GLY A 121 -11.76 -10.16 12.12
C GLY A 121 -11.06 -10.99 13.18
N SER A 122 -9.78 -11.28 13.02
CA SER A 122 -9.00 -12.16 13.88
C SER A 122 -8.24 -11.39 14.96
N ASP A 123 -8.12 -11.98 16.13
CA ASP A 123 -7.27 -11.50 17.22
C ASP A 123 -6.05 -12.43 17.39
N GLY A 124 -4.84 -11.85 17.35
CA GLY A 124 -3.59 -12.60 17.42
C GLY A 124 -3.18 -13.19 16.07
N VAL A 125 -2.71 -12.37 15.15
CA VAL A 125 -2.30 -12.78 13.81
C VAL A 125 -0.78 -12.63 13.66
N VAL A 126 -0.11 -13.70 13.29
CA VAL A 126 1.32 -13.69 12.93
C VAL A 126 1.48 -14.11 11.49
N ILE A 127 2.07 -13.24 10.66
CA ILE A 127 2.46 -13.54 9.28
C ILE A 127 3.95 -13.28 9.19
N ARG A 128 4.73 -14.34 9.04
CA ARG A 128 6.18 -14.19 9.04
C ARG A 128 6.88 -15.04 7.98
N ARG A 129 7.86 -14.46 7.30
CA ARG A 129 8.60 -15.13 6.23
C ARG A 129 7.68 -15.74 5.17
N VAL A 130 6.69 -14.92 4.75
CA VAL A 130 5.73 -15.28 3.71
C VAL A 130 5.98 -14.37 2.49
N ARG A 131 5.90 -14.95 1.30
CA ARG A 131 5.98 -14.17 0.05
C ARG A 131 4.62 -14.17 -0.65
N THR A 132 4.16 -12.98 -1.05
CA THR A 132 3.03 -12.83 -1.96
C THR A 132 3.50 -12.21 -3.26
N GLU A 133 3.08 -12.78 -4.40
CA GLU A 133 3.62 -12.37 -5.69
C GLU A 133 2.64 -12.57 -6.83
N TRP A 134 2.56 -11.59 -7.73
CA TRP A 134 2.00 -11.78 -9.07
C TRP A 134 3.16 -11.89 -10.06
N THR A 135 3.39 -13.11 -10.55
CA THR A 135 4.61 -13.50 -11.28
C THR A 135 4.77 -12.80 -12.63
N ARG A 136 3.71 -12.24 -13.19
CA ARG A 136 3.75 -11.43 -14.42
C ARG A 136 4.28 -10.01 -14.21
N GLY A 137 4.50 -9.62 -12.96
CA GLY A 137 4.90 -8.27 -12.57
C GLY A 137 3.71 -7.30 -12.45
N PRO A 138 3.98 -5.98 -12.39
CA PRO A 138 2.97 -4.95 -12.26
C PRO A 138 1.93 -4.99 -13.38
N ASP A 139 0.66 -5.18 -13.02
CA ASP A 139 -0.45 -5.23 -13.97
C ASP A 139 -1.76 -4.87 -13.27
N THR A 140 -2.61 -4.05 -13.89
CA THR A 140 -3.93 -3.64 -13.36
C THR A 140 -4.86 -4.83 -13.10
N GLY A 141 -4.68 -5.94 -13.81
CA GLY A 141 -5.45 -7.18 -13.62
C GLY A 141 -4.99 -8.06 -12.47
N ASN A 142 -3.92 -7.69 -11.75
CA ASN A 142 -3.50 -8.41 -10.56
C ASN A 142 -4.49 -8.21 -9.42
N GLY A 143 -4.46 -9.08 -8.42
CA GLY A 143 -5.24 -8.89 -7.20
C GLY A 143 -4.79 -7.64 -6.43
N ALA A 144 -5.70 -7.12 -5.59
CA ALA A 144 -5.51 -5.84 -4.92
C ALA A 144 -4.41 -5.91 -3.86
N TYR A 145 -4.49 -6.87 -2.95
CA TYR A 145 -3.63 -6.88 -1.75
C TYR A 145 -2.79 -8.15 -1.66
N GLY A 146 -1.51 -7.97 -1.36
CA GLY A 146 -0.62 -9.10 -1.09
C GLY A 146 -0.91 -9.71 0.28
N ILE A 147 -0.52 -9.06 1.35
CA ILE A 147 -0.82 -9.44 2.74
C ILE A 147 -1.89 -8.48 3.26
N TYR A 148 -3.06 -9.02 3.63
CA TYR A 148 -4.25 -8.22 3.91
C TYR A 148 -4.98 -8.65 5.21
N PRO A 149 -4.50 -8.30 6.40
CA PRO A 149 -5.32 -8.31 7.61
C PRO A 149 -6.26 -7.11 7.65
N VAL A 150 -7.54 -7.37 7.90
CA VAL A 150 -8.60 -6.36 8.00
C VAL A 150 -9.50 -6.64 9.19
N THR A 151 -9.86 -5.59 9.94
CA THR A 151 -10.63 -5.67 11.19
C THR A 151 -10.00 -6.61 12.24
N CYS A 152 -8.66 -6.69 12.25
CA CYS A 152 -7.88 -7.57 13.11
C CYS A 152 -7.32 -6.84 14.35
N ARG A 153 -6.90 -7.62 15.34
CA ARG A 153 -6.18 -7.12 16.52
C ARG A 153 -4.92 -7.92 16.75
N ASN A 154 -3.93 -7.28 17.39
CA ASN A 154 -2.66 -7.92 17.72
C ASN A 154 -2.04 -8.61 16.50
N VAL A 155 -1.62 -7.80 15.52
CA VAL A 155 -1.12 -8.28 14.22
C VAL A 155 0.38 -8.07 14.14
N LEU A 156 1.13 -9.12 13.84
CA LEU A 156 2.55 -9.07 13.51
C LEU A 156 2.76 -9.51 12.07
N ILE A 157 3.38 -8.65 11.25
CA ILE A 157 3.84 -8.99 9.90
C ILE A 157 5.33 -8.75 9.86
N GLU A 158 6.13 -9.82 9.75
CA GLU A 158 7.58 -9.68 9.78
C GLU A 158 8.33 -10.57 8.78
N GLY A 159 9.46 -10.07 8.28
CA GLY A 159 10.37 -10.83 7.41
C GLY A 159 9.72 -11.33 6.12
N SER A 160 8.65 -10.69 5.70
CA SER A 160 7.82 -11.10 4.56
C SER A 160 8.13 -10.27 3.31
N VAL A 161 7.69 -10.75 2.16
CA VAL A 161 7.90 -10.12 0.85
C VAL A 161 6.56 -9.97 0.14
N ALA A 162 6.28 -8.78 -0.41
CA ALA A 162 5.08 -8.54 -1.20
C ALA A 162 5.42 -7.83 -2.52
N THR A 163 4.94 -8.39 -3.65
CA THR A 163 5.24 -7.86 -4.97
C THR A 163 4.12 -8.06 -5.98
N GLY A 164 3.88 -7.04 -6.79
CA GLY A 164 2.95 -7.08 -7.92
C GLY A 164 1.49 -6.77 -7.60
N ALA A 165 1.14 -6.37 -6.38
CA ALA A 165 -0.22 -6.01 -5.99
C ALA A 165 -0.72 -4.78 -6.75
N SER A 166 -1.96 -4.84 -7.29
CA SER A 166 -2.56 -3.72 -8.04
C SER A 166 -3.15 -2.63 -7.12
N ASP A 167 -3.02 -2.80 -5.82
CA ASP A 167 -3.29 -1.81 -4.79
C ASP A 167 -2.10 -1.80 -3.81
N THR A 168 -2.09 -2.58 -2.75
CA THR A 168 -1.03 -2.54 -1.76
C THR A 168 -0.36 -3.89 -1.51
N GLY A 169 0.97 -3.90 -1.45
CA GLY A 169 1.75 -5.10 -1.14
C GLY A 169 1.46 -5.63 0.25
N ILE A 170 1.59 -4.79 1.29
CA ILE A 170 1.25 -5.11 2.68
C ILE A 170 0.26 -4.05 3.17
N TYR A 171 -0.99 -4.45 3.30
CA TYR A 171 -2.08 -3.59 3.74
C TYR A 171 -2.61 -4.04 5.10
N VAL A 172 -2.84 -3.08 5.99
CA VAL A 172 -3.54 -3.32 7.24
C VAL A 172 -4.67 -2.31 7.37
N GLY A 173 -5.92 -2.78 7.39
CA GLY A 173 -7.08 -1.91 7.45
C GLY A 173 -7.97 -2.14 8.68
N GLN A 174 -8.50 -1.05 9.26
CA GLN A 174 -9.51 -1.08 10.33
C GLN A 174 -9.08 -1.97 11.51
N SER A 175 -7.78 -2.01 11.78
CA SER A 175 -7.13 -2.93 12.72
C SER A 175 -6.51 -2.18 13.89
N GLN A 176 -6.13 -2.91 14.94
CA GLN A 176 -5.57 -2.33 16.15
C GLN A 176 -4.42 -3.17 16.71
N ASN A 177 -3.41 -2.53 17.30
CA ASN A 177 -2.19 -3.15 17.83
C ASN A 177 -1.46 -3.92 16.71
N VAL A 178 -0.81 -3.19 15.82
CA VAL A 178 -0.21 -3.74 14.60
C VAL A 178 1.27 -3.43 14.56
N VAL A 179 2.08 -4.43 14.23
CA VAL A 179 3.52 -4.25 13.97
C VAL A 179 3.85 -4.83 12.59
N ILE A 180 4.39 -3.97 11.70
CA ILE A 180 4.85 -4.32 10.35
C ILE A 180 6.34 -4.04 10.30
N ARG A 181 7.17 -5.09 10.32
CA ARG A 181 8.61 -4.90 10.43
C ARG A 181 9.45 -5.88 9.61
N ARG A 182 10.65 -5.43 9.18
CA ARG A 182 11.65 -6.26 8.47
C ARG A 182 11.10 -6.91 7.20
N ASN A 183 10.12 -6.26 6.56
CA ASN A 183 9.51 -6.72 5.32
C ASN A 183 10.16 -6.03 4.12
N ARG A 184 9.93 -6.59 2.94
CA ARG A 184 10.27 -6.00 1.65
C ARG A 184 9.03 -5.88 0.79
N ALA A 185 8.73 -4.68 0.31
CA ALA A 185 7.60 -4.43 -0.58
C ALA A 185 8.10 -3.70 -1.83
N PHE A 186 7.89 -4.30 -3.00
CA PHE A 186 8.37 -3.72 -4.26
C PHE A 186 7.48 -4.11 -5.45
N LYS A 187 7.45 -3.25 -6.47
CA LYS A 187 6.63 -3.45 -7.69
C LYS A 187 5.12 -3.55 -7.41
N ASN A 188 4.64 -2.93 -6.34
CA ASN A 188 3.22 -2.77 -6.04
C ASN A 188 2.77 -1.35 -6.41
N VAL A 189 1.49 -1.07 -6.37
CA VAL A 189 1.04 0.33 -6.43
C VAL A 189 1.45 1.04 -5.14
N ALA A 190 1.02 0.60 -3.97
CA ALA A 190 1.59 1.03 -2.71
C ALA A 190 2.42 -0.10 -2.07
N GLY A 191 3.55 0.24 -1.46
CA GLY A 191 4.38 -0.76 -0.79
C GLY A 191 3.75 -1.27 0.50
N ILE A 192 3.52 -0.36 1.45
CA ILE A 192 2.88 -0.63 2.76
C ILE A 192 1.80 0.42 2.99
N GLU A 193 0.65 -0.01 3.49
CA GLU A 193 -0.45 0.88 3.84
C GLU A 193 -1.09 0.51 5.17
N SER A 194 -1.32 1.54 5.99
CA SER A 194 -2.14 1.48 7.19
C SER A 194 -3.36 2.37 6.99
N GLU A 195 -4.55 1.76 6.93
CA GLU A 195 -5.80 2.48 6.69
C GLU A 195 -6.76 2.32 7.86
N ASN A 196 -7.33 3.42 8.37
CA ASN A 196 -8.30 3.44 9.48
C ASN A 196 -7.88 2.55 10.67
N SER A 197 -6.59 2.49 10.95
CA SER A 197 -6.01 1.60 11.97
C SER A 197 -5.41 2.38 13.13
N LYS A 198 -5.31 1.73 14.30
CA LYS A 198 -4.88 2.37 15.54
C LYS A 198 -3.77 1.60 16.21
N LEU A 199 -2.83 2.32 16.85
CA LEU A 199 -1.67 1.70 17.49
C LEU A 199 -0.89 0.84 16.49
N VAL A 200 -0.27 1.50 15.52
CA VAL A 200 0.45 0.84 14.41
C VAL A 200 1.92 1.23 14.45
N GLU A 201 2.80 0.26 14.30
CA GLU A 201 4.22 0.47 14.02
C GLU A 201 4.59 -0.09 12.65
N ILE A 202 5.23 0.74 11.82
CA ILE A 202 5.81 0.38 10.52
C ILE A 202 7.28 0.68 10.60
N HIS A 203 8.13 -0.34 10.77
CA HIS A 203 9.55 -0.09 11.00
C HIS A 203 10.49 -1.16 10.44
N ASP A 204 11.74 -0.80 10.23
CA ASP A 204 12.78 -1.70 9.70
C ASP A 204 12.41 -2.33 8.35
N ASN A 205 11.54 -1.72 7.55
CA ASN A 205 11.14 -2.25 6.25
C ASN A 205 11.97 -1.64 5.12
N VAL A 206 12.07 -2.38 4.01
CA VAL A 206 12.62 -1.91 2.73
C VAL A 206 11.47 -1.80 1.74
N VAL A 207 11.16 -0.57 1.33
CA VAL A 207 10.01 -0.24 0.48
C VAL A 207 10.49 0.51 -0.74
N THR A 208 10.69 -0.22 -1.85
CA THR A 208 11.34 0.32 -3.04
C THR A 208 10.62 -0.09 -4.32
N ASP A 209 10.79 0.69 -5.38
CA ASP A 209 10.29 0.34 -6.72
C ASP A 209 8.76 0.09 -6.78
N ASN A 210 7.98 0.75 -5.92
CA ASN A 210 6.53 0.82 -6.01
C ASN A 210 6.11 2.13 -6.72
N ALA A 211 4.83 2.37 -6.93
CA ALA A 211 4.34 3.69 -7.36
C ALA A 211 4.26 4.65 -6.16
N GLY A 212 3.82 4.17 -5.00
CA GLY A 212 3.88 4.83 -3.70
C GLY A 212 4.58 3.96 -2.66
N GLY A 213 5.28 4.56 -1.70
CA GLY A 213 6.04 3.84 -0.67
C GLY A 213 5.18 3.42 0.52
N ILE A 214 5.15 4.24 1.57
CA ILE A 214 4.37 4.00 2.80
C ILE A 214 3.21 5.00 2.88
N LEU A 215 1.99 4.48 3.02
CA LEU A 215 0.76 5.27 3.10
C LEU A 215 0.11 5.08 4.47
N VAL A 216 -0.28 6.20 5.10
CA VAL A 216 -1.02 6.23 6.37
C VAL A 216 -2.29 7.03 6.14
N PHE A 217 -3.41 6.33 6.02
CA PHE A 217 -4.68 6.92 5.61
C PHE A 217 -5.78 6.75 6.64
N ASP A 218 -6.67 7.74 6.72
CA ASP A 218 -8.04 7.58 7.20
C ASP A 218 -9.01 7.88 6.07
N LEU A 219 -9.97 7.01 5.87
CA LEU A 219 -10.94 7.11 4.78
C LEU A 219 -12.38 7.10 5.33
N PRO A 220 -13.31 7.86 4.70
CA PRO A 220 -14.72 7.87 5.07
C PRO A 220 -15.43 6.56 4.68
N ASP A 221 -16.66 6.43 5.19
CA ASP A 221 -17.62 5.39 4.79
C ASP A 221 -17.18 3.95 5.15
N LEU A 222 -16.17 3.79 6.02
CA LEU A 222 -15.74 2.50 6.54
C LEU A 222 -16.37 2.19 7.91
N PRO A 223 -16.55 0.90 8.29
CA PRO A 223 -17.09 0.51 9.59
C PRO A 223 -16.29 1.06 10.78
N VAL A 224 -14.96 1.00 10.71
CA VAL A 224 -14.06 1.56 11.73
C VAL A 224 -13.52 2.89 11.21
N GLN A 225 -13.60 3.93 12.02
CA GLN A 225 -13.14 5.27 11.71
C GLN A 225 -11.92 5.63 12.56
N GLY A 226 -11.10 6.50 12.02
CA GLY A 226 -9.93 7.08 12.65
C GLY A 226 -8.67 6.25 12.49
N SER A 227 -7.68 6.84 11.82
CA SER A 227 -6.29 6.38 11.78
C SER A 227 -5.51 7.21 12.79
N THR A 228 -4.99 6.59 13.85
CA THR A 228 -4.32 7.31 14.92
C THR A 228 -3.28 6.47 15.66
N GLN A 229 -2.32 7.14 16.30
CA GLN A 229 -1.22 6.52 17.01
C GLN A 229 -0.39 5.62 16.10
N VAL A 230 0.05 6.17 14.97
CA VAL A 230 0.86 5.48 13.96
C VAL A 230 2.31 5.94 14.04
N ARG A 231 3.23 5.00 14.17
CA ARG A 231 4.68 5.25 14.17
C ARG A 231 5.30 4.65 12.92
N VAL A 232 5.97 5.48 12.12
CA VAL A 232 6.70 5.09 10.91
C VAL A 232 8.16 5.42 11.13
N PHE A 233 9.00 4.42 11.34
CA PHE A 233 10.39 4.68 11.70
C PHE A 233 11.38 3.64 11.21
N ASN A 234 12.63 4.05 11.07
CA ASN A 234 13.74 3.18 10.67
C ASN A 234 13.49 2.37 9.39
N ASN A 235 12.71 2.93 8.45
CA ASN A 235 12.47 2.31 7.15
C ASN A 235 13.41 2.87 6.10
N GLN A 236 13.77 2.04 5.11
CA GLN A 236 14.34 2.46 3.86
C GLN A 236 13.22 2.59 2.83
N VAL A 237 12.90 3.82 2.43
CA VAL A 237 11.85 4.13 1.45
C VAL A 237 12.51 4.84 0.27
N ALA A 238 12.67 4.15 -0.85
CA ALA A 238 13.46 4.71 -1.96
C ALA A 238 12.94 4.29 -3.34
N HIS A 239 13.12 5.16 -4.34
CA HIS A 239 12.83 4.85 -5.74
C HIS A 239 11.42 4.33 -6.03
N ASN A 240 10.40 4.76 -5.28
CA ASN A 240 9.04 4.32 -5.53
C ASN A 240 8.45 5.07 -6.74
N ASN A 241 8.98 4.79 -7.93
CA ASN A 241 8.83 5.59 -9.15
C ASN A 241 8.15 4.86 -10.33
N ILE A 242 7.68 3.62 -10.14
CA ILE A 242 6.95 2.94 -11.21
C ILE A 242 5.61 3.62 -11.48
N ASP A 243 5.05 3.42 -12.65
CA ASP A 243 3.74 3.98 -12.96
C ASP A 243 2.65 3.37 -12.08
N ASN A 244 1.69 4.19 -11.66
CA ASN A 244 0.56 3.72 -10.87
C ASN A 244 -0.38 2.92 -11.76
N PHE A 245 -0.45 1.61 -11.52
CA PHE A 245 -1.26 0.67 -12.28
C PHE A 245 -2.53 0.23 -11.55
N ALA A 246 -2.94 0.96 -10.50
CA ALA A 246 -4.17 0.66 -9.78
C ALA A 246 -5.41 0.76 -10.68
N PRO A 247 -6.42 -0.06 -10.47
CA PRO A 247 -7.70 0.07 -11.14
C PRO A 247 -8.31 1.46 -10.91
N SER A 248 -8.83 2.07 -11.98
CA SER A 248 -9.48 3.38 -11.89
C SER A 248 -10.63 3.36 -10.87
N GLY A 249 -10.69 4.38 -10.01
CA GLY A 249 -11.70 4.52 -8.97
C GLY A 249 -11.24 4.14 -7.57
N ASN A 250 -10.21 3.33 -7.42
CA ASN A 250 -9.58 3.07 -6.12
C ASN A 250 -8.95 4.37 -5.58
N ILE A 251 -8.90 4.52 -4.27
CA ILE A 251 -8.25 5.69 -3.63
C ILE A 251 -6.76 5.71 -3.98
N VAL A 252 -6.10 4.57 -3.91
CA VAL A 252 -4.67 4.46 -4.20
C VAL A 252 -4.32 4.84 -5.64
N ALA A 253 -5.27 4.76 -6.60
CA ALA A 253 -5.09 5.26 -7.97
C ALA A 253 -4.91 6.80 -8.03
N SER A 254 -5.28 7.52 -6.96
CA SER A 254 -5.07 8.95 -6.83
C SER A 254 -3.69 9.32 -6.26
N VAL A 255 -2.94 8.36 -5.76
CA VAL A 255 -1.57 8.59 -5.26
C VAL A 255 -0.64 8.81 -6.46
N PRO A 256 0.04 9.95 -6.53
CA PRO A 256 0.97 10.20 -7.62
C PRO A 256 2.13 9.21 -7.60
N SER A 257 2.47 8.66 -8.75
CA SER A 257 3.70 7.85 -8.87
C SER A 257 4.92 8.67 -8.43
N GLY A 258 5.83 8.03 -7.71
CA GLY A 258 6.98 8.74 -7.16
C GLY A 258 6.68 9.41 -5.82
N THR A 259 5.79 8.85 -5.03
CA THR A 259 5.51 9.28 -3.65
C THR A 259 6.22 8.36 -2.67
N GLY A 260 6.99 8.90 -1.74
CA GLY A 260 7.69 8.14 -0.69
C GLY A 260 6.78 7.82 0.49
N VAL A 261 6.57 8.76 1.40
CA VAL A 261 5.68 8.61 2.55
C VAL A 261 4.51 9.58 2.42
N LEU A 262 3.30 9.10 2.60
CA LEU A 262 2.10 9.94 2.54
C LEU A 262 1.23 9.71 3.78
N VAL A 263 0.99 10.79 4.54
CA VAL A 263 0.04 10.82 5.65
C VAL A 263 -1.17 11.62 5.20
N MET A 264 -2.36 11.02 5.23
CA MET A 264 -3.59 11.67 4.81
C MET A 264 -4.72 11.45 5.81
N ALA A 265 -5.27 12.55 6.33
CA ALA A 265 -6.41 12.56 7.25
C ALA A 265 -6.20 11.67 8.50
N SER A 266 -4.96 11.54 8.96
CA SER A 266 -4.59 10.69 10.09
C SER A 266 -4.03 11.53 11.22
N ASP A 267 -4.39 11.20 12.45
CA ASP A 267 -3.99 11.92 13.65
C ASP A 267 -2.93 11.17 14.46
N ASP A 268 -2.19 11.88 15.29
CA ASP A 268 -1.15 11.28 16.14
C ASP A 268 -0.20 10.38 15.33
N VAL A 269 0.41 10.92 14.28
CA VAL A 269 1.37 10.19 13.44
C VAL A 269 2.79 10.68 13.72
N GLU A 270 3.68 9.78 14.07
CA GLU A 270 5.10 10.05 14.30
C GLU A 270 5.94 9.39 13.20
N VAL A 271 6.66 10.21 12.40
CA VAL A 271 7.52 9.76 11.29
C VAL A 271 8.95 10.15 11.60
N PHE A 272 9.80 9.16 11.89
CA PHE A 272 11.16 9.46 12.38
C PHE A 272 12.19 8.38 12.00
N GLU A 273 13.46 8.78 11.95
CA GLU A 273 14.59 7.88 11.68
C GLU A 273 14.47 7.08 10.37
N ASN A 274 13.70 7.57 9.39
CA ASN A 274 13.60 6.92 8.09
C ASN A 274 14.65 7.48 7.11
N ASP A 275 15.11 6.61 6.18
CA ASP A 275 15.82 6.99 4.98
C ASP A 275 14.84 7.09 3.81
N VAL A 276 14.54 8.30 3.35
CA VAL A 276 13.54 8.54 2.29
C VAL A 276 14.22 9.21 1.10
N SER A 277 14.28 8.55 -0.06
CA SER A 277 15.08 9.09 -1.15
C SER A 277 14.56 8.80 -2.56
N ASP A 278 14.93 9.72 -3.45
CA ASP A 278 14.86 9.53 -4.90
C ASP A 278 13.45 9.25 -5.43
N HIS A 279 12.43 9.88 -4.82
CA HIS A 279 11.06 9.82 -5.29
C HIS A 279 10.79 10.95 -6.28
N ARG A 280 10.48 10.60 -7.52
CA ARG A 280 10.34 11.60 -8.60
C ARG A 280 9.33 12.71 -8.32
N THR A 281 8.30 12.45 -7.48
CA THR A 281 7.25 13.41 -7.17
C THR A 281 7.42 14.05 -5.79
N LEU A 282 7.42 13.26 -4.72
CA LEU A 282 7.49 13.74 -3.34
C LEU A 282 8.17 12.71 -2.44
N ASN A 283 9.16 13.13 -1.65
CA ASN A 283 9.71 12.26 -0.62
C ASN A 283 8.70 12.04 0.52
N MET A 284 8.03 13.09 0.98
CA MET A 284 7.02 13.00 2.02
C MET A 284 5.93 14.06 1.85
N ALA A 285 4.67 13.70 2.16
CA ALA A 285 3.59 14.66 2.28
C ALA A 285 2.69 14.38 3.48
N VAL A 286 2.20 15.46 4.09
CA VAL A 286 1.14 15.46 5.10
C VAL A 286 -0.02 16.26 4.53
N VAL A 287 -1.16 15.62 4.31
CA VAL A 287 -2.29 16.24 3.62
C VAL A 287 -3.63 15.91 4.26
N SER A 288 -4.59 16.74 4.04
CA SER A 288 -5.99 16.47 4.36
C SER A 288 -6.63 15.59 3.29
N PHE A 289 -7.77 14.96 3.59
CA PHE A 289 -8.57 14.23 2.60
C PHE A 289 -9.06 15.11 1.43
N PHE A 290 -9.11 16.42 1.62
CA PHE A 290 -9.58 17.36 0.59
C PHE A 290 -8.67 17.40 -0.65
N VAL A 291 -7.44 16.92 -0.56
CA VAL A 291 -6.54 16.77 -1.72
C VAL A 291 -7.14 15.88 -2.81
N LEU A 292 -8.02 14.95 -2.45
CA LEU A 292 -8.69 14.05 -3.39
C LEU A 292 -9.86 14.72 -4.15
N ASN A 293 -10.23 15.94 -3.76
CA ASN A 293 -11.40 16.65 -4.31
C ASN A 293 -12.68 15.78 -4.33
N ARG A 294 -12.86 14.96 -3.28
CA ARG A 294 -14.05 14.11 -3.09
C ARG A 294 -14.92 14.67 -1.97
N PRO A 295 -16.26 14.58 -2.08
CA PRO A 295 -17.15 15.05 -1.01
C PRO A 295 -17.04 14.15 0.21
N VAL A 296 -16.96 14.76 1.40
CA VAL A 296 -17.07 14.06 2.69
C VAL A 296 -18.54 14.02 3.08
N LYS A 297 -19.12 12.81 3.15
CA LYS A 297 -20.53 12.58 3.50
C LYS A 297 -20.69 11.94 4.88
N ASP A 298 -19.70 11.14 5.32
CA ASP A 298 -19.71 10.50 6.64
C ASP A 298 -19.41 11.56 7.72
N ALA A 299 -20.40 11.85 8.56
CA ALA A 299 -20.25 12.84 9.63
C ALA A 299 -19.30 12.40 10.76
N ARG A 300 -18.91 11.12 10.80
CA ARG A 300 -17.95 10.58 11.77
C ARG A 300 -16.50 10.75 11.33
N PHE A 301 -16.28 11.03 10.05
CA PHE A 301 -14.96 11.13 9.47
C PHE A 301 -14.32 12.50 9.75
N ASP A 302 -13.09 12.48 10.24
CA ASP A 302 -12.26 13.69 10.37
C ASP A 302 -11.31 13.77 9.16
N PRO A 303 -11.50 14.74 8.24
CA PRO A 303 -10.70 14.84 7.03
C PRO A 303 -9.32 15.50 7.20
N PHE A 304 -8.94 15.85 8.42
CA PHE A 304 -7.72 16.60 8.70
C PHE A 304 -6.61 15.67 9.19
N SER A 305 -5.36 16.08 8.99
CA SER A 305 -4.21 15.46 9.64
C SER A 305 -3.75 16.35 10.78
N GLU A 306 -3.91 15.89 12.01
CA GLU A 306 -3.61 16.66 13.21
C GLU A 306 -2.57 15.95 14.07
N ARG A 307 -1.74 16.71 14.79
CA ARG A 307 -0.71 16.16 15.68
C ARG A 307 0.24 15.20 14.95
N VAL A 308 0.71 15.62 13.77
CA VAL A 308 1.74 14.88 13.02
C VAL A 308 3.11 15.39 13.43
N HIS A 309 4.04 14.49 13.71
CA HIS A 309 5.39 14.79 14.14
C HIS A 309 6.42 14.14 13.19
N VAL A 310 7.20 14.96 12.50
CA VAL A 310 8.19 14.54 11.51
C VAL A 310 9.59 14.98 11.98
N HIS A 311 10.42 14.02 12.38
CA HIS A 311 11.71 14.35 12.95
C HIS A 311 12.80 13.28 12.72
N HIS A 312 14.07 13.67 12.76
CA HIS A 312 15.23 12.78 12.66
C HIS A 312 15.24 11.88 11.40
N ASN A 313 14.51 12.27 10.34
CA ASN A 313 14.57 11.54 9.07
C ASN A 313 15.73 12.05 8.21
N ARG A 314 16.17 11.21 7.30
CA ARG A 314 17.12 11.58 6.25
C ARG A 314 16.40 11.60 4.91
N PHE A 315 16.38 12.77 4.26
CA PHE A 315 15.81 12.94 2.93
C PHE A 315 16.94 13.17 1.92
N LYS A 316 16.79 12.62 0.71
CA LYS A 316 17.78 12.80 -0.35
C LYS A 316 17.16 12.68 -1.74
N GLY A 317 17.49 13.66 -2.60
CA GLY A 317 17.01 13.64 -4.00
C GLY A 317 15.49 13.65 -4.12
N GLY A 318 14.98 13.64 -5.33
CA GLY A 318 13.55 13.58 -5.61
C GLY A 318 12.89 14.91 -5.88
N GLY A 319 11.59 14.89 -6.19
CA GLY A 319 10.78 16.08 -6.51
C GLY A 319 11.07 16.71 -7.89
N ASP A 320 11.94 16.12 -8.68
CA ASP A 320 12.46 16.68 -9.93
C ASP A 320 11.65 16.32 -11.19
N ALA A 321 10.85 15.24 -11.12
CA ALA A 321 10.01 14.78 -12.22
C ALA A 321 8.60 14.39 -11.76
N PRO A 322 7.81 15.34 -11.22
CA PRO A 322 6.50 15.07 -10.62
C PRO A 322 5.52 14.45 -11.61
N ALA A 323 4.82 13.39 -11.17
CA ALA A 323 3.84 12.68 -11.98
C ALA A 323 2.42 13.23 -11.79
N GLY A 324 1.69 13.38 -12.92
CA GLY A 324 0.30 13.82 -12.96
C GLY A 324 0.12 15.32 -13.16
N LEU A 325 -0.93 15.70 -13.89
CA LEU A 325 -1.19 17.09 -14.28
C LEU A 325 -1.39 18.03 -13.09
N LEU A 326 -2.09 17.58 -12.05
CA LEU A 326 -2.33 18.38 -10.85
C LEU A 326 -1.02 18.69 -10.12
N ILE A 327 -0.20 17.67 -9.91
CA ILE A 327 1.09 17.84 -9.23
C ILE A 327 2.06 18.65 -10.09
N SER A 328 2.07 18.43 -11.40
CA SER A 328 2.87 19.26 -12.31
C SER A 328 2.42 20.73 -12.31
N ALA A 329 1.13 21.01 -12.11
CA ALA A 329 0.65 22.37 -11.92
C ALA A 329 1.12 22.99 -10.59
N LEU A 330 1.29 22.18 -9.53
CA LEU A 330 1.84 22.65 -8.26
C LEU A 330 3.30 23.13 -8.41
N THR A 331 4.10 22.53 -9.30
CA THR A 331 5.48 22.99 -9.53
C THR A 331 5.55 24.44 -10.03
N LEU A 332 4.51 24.94 -10.70
CA LEU A 332 4.44 26.34 -11.10
C LEU A 332 4.31 27.29 -9.90
N LYS A 333 3.72 26.82 -8.81
CA LYS A 333 3.55 27.58 -7.56
C LYS A 333 4.65 27.29 -6.54
N LEU A 334 5.03 26.05 -6.42
CA LEU A 334 5.97 25.57 -5.41
C LEU A 334 7.42 25.45 -5.91
N GLY A 335 7.68 25.66 -7.20
CA GLY A 335 9.01 25.50 -7.80
C GLY A 335 9.36 24.04 -8.12
N SER A 336 10.54 23.84 -8.73
CA SER A 336 11.10 22.53 -9.05
C SER A 336 12.59 22.52 -8.65
N PRO A 337 13.08 21.47 -7.97
CA PRO A 337 12.34 20.29 -7.50
C PRO A 337 11.27 20.64 -6.46
N LEU A 338 10.25 19.79 -6.31
CA LEU A 338 9.35 19.87 -5.16
C LEU A 338 10.12 19.58 -3.88
N PRO A 339 9.73 20.18 -2.73
CA PRO A 339 10.43 19.98 -1.48
C PRO A 339 10.31 18.57 -0.93
N ASP A 340 11.25 18.19 -0.06
CA ASP A 340 11.27 16.87 0.59
C ASP A 340 10.04 16.61 1.44
N ILE A 341 9.59 17.63 2.19
CA ILE A 341 8.42 17.55 3.07
C ILE A 341 7.39 18.58 2.60
N LEU A 342 6.23 18.11 2.17
CA LEU A 342 5.11 18.96 1.76
C LEU A 342 3.96 18.83 2.77
N TYR A 343 3.48 19.97 3.25
CA TYR A 343 2.24 20.09 4.01
C TYR A 343 1.21 20.88 3.20
N ASP A 344 -0.05 20.42 3.13
CA ASP A 344 -1.09 21.13 2.38
C ASP A 344 -1.61 22.39 3.07
N GLY A 345 -1.33 22.59 4.36
CA GLY A 345 -1.74 23.74 5.14
C GLY A 345 -3.21 23.75 5.55
N VAL A 346 -3.92 22.64 5.37
CA VAL A 346 -5.33 22.54 5.68
C VAL A 346 -5.53 22.24 7.16
N VAL A 347 -6.22 23.12 7.86
CA VAL A 347 -6.47 23.00 9.31
C VAL A 347 -7.98 22.97 9.62
N ASN A 348 -8.35 22.31 10.71
CA ASN A 348 -9.72 22.25 11.19
C ASN A 348 -10.14 23.58 11.83
N LYS A 349 -10.84 24.41 11.09
CA LYS A 349 -11.28 25.74 11.55
C LYS A 349 -12.14 25.71 12.81
N LYS A 350 -12.78 24.57 13.13
CA LYS A 350 -13.61 24.41 14.34
C LYS A 350 -12.77 24.22 15.61
N LYS A 351 -11.51 23.81 15.45
CA LYS A 351 -10.57 23.56 16.56
C LYS A 351 -9.59 24.72 16.79
N LEU A 352 -9.63 25.79 15.98
CA LEU A 352 -8.75 26.95 16.16
C LEU A 352 -9.02 27.69 17.47
N ARG A 353 -7.96 28.24 18.05
CA ARG A 353 -8.05 29.17 19.19
C ARG A 353 -8.79 30.47 18.79
N PRO A 354 -9.26 31.30 19.74
CA PRO A 354 -9.93 32.55 19.43
C PRO A 354 -9.09 33.55 18.64
N ASP A 355 -7.75 33.45 18.70
CA ASP A 355 -6.80 34.25 17.94
C ASP A 355 -6.55 33.73 16.52
N GLY A 356 -7.18 32.62 16.15
CA GLY A 356 -7.02 31.97 14.84
C GLY A 356 -5.83 31.00 14.75
N SER A 357 -5.07 30.80 15.82
CA SER A 357 -3.95 29.87 15.85
C SER A 357 -4.41 28.43 16.04
N VAL A 358 -3.62 27.47 15.49
CA VAL A 358 -3.79 26.04 15.75
C VAL A 358 -3.34 25.73 17.18
N PRO A 359 -4.11 25.00 18.00
CA PRO A 359 -3.67 24.53 19.31
C PRO A 359 -2.35 23.75 19.24
N GLU A 360 -1.47 23.91 20.21
CA GLU A 360 -0.14 23.31 20.18
C GLU A 360 -0.15 21.78 20.06
N ASP A 361 -1.12 21.17 20.71
CA ASP A 361 -1.33 19.72 20.69
C ASP A 361 -1.89 19.17 19.38
N LEU A 362 -2.32 20.03 18.45
CA LEU A 362 -2.85 19.63 17.13
C LEU A 362 -1.92 20.02 15.97
N ARG A 363 -0.83 20.73 16.24
CA ARG A 363 0.06 21.23 15.19
C ARG A 363 0.79 20.10 14.46
N LEU A 364 1.14 20.36 13.21
CA LEU A 364 2.23 19.68 12.55
C LEU A 364 3.55 20.16 13.17
N CYS A 365 4.39 19.24 13.64
CA CYS A 365 5.74 19.53 14.10
C CYS A 365 6.76 18.93 13.15
N VAL A 366 7.75 19.73 12.71
CA VAL A 366 8.81 19.33 11.78
C VAL A 366 10.14 19.88 12.30
N HIS A 367 11.07 19.02 12.69
CA HIS A 367 12.40 19.42 13.15
C HIS A 367 13.44 18.30 12.99
N ASP A 368 14.71 18.62 13.10
CA ASP A 368 15.85 17.67 13.08
C ASP A 368 15.86 16.68 11.91
N ASN A 369 15.42 17.12 10.73
CA ASN A 369 15.44 16.31 9.51
C ASN A 369 16.65 16.65 8.61
N GLY A 370 17.77 17.09 9.20
CA GLY A 370 18.96 17.49 8.47
C GLY A 370 18.71 18.68 7.53
N ASP A 371 19.15 18.57 6.29
CA ASP A 371 19.02 19.63 5.29
C ASP A 371 17.71 19.50 4.46
N ALA A 372 16.71 18.77 4.97
CA ALA A 372 15.45 18.56 4.26
C ALA A 372 14.74 19.88 3.96
N SER A 373 14.35 20.04 2.72
CA SER A 373 13.52 21.15 2.29
C SER A 373 12.07 20.94 2.73
N PHE A 374 11.42 22.03 3.18
CA PHE A 374 10.03 22.01 3.66
C PHE A 374 9.17 23.02 2.91
N VAL A 375 7.88 22.72 2.77
CA VAL A 375 6.87 23.69 2.36
C VAL A 375 5.53 23.43 3.04
N ASN A 376 4.96 24.47 3.63
CA ASN A 376 3.51 24.60 3.82
C ASN A 376 2.94 25.26 2.56
N ALA A 377 2.19 24.49 1.81
CA ALA A 377 1.68 24.90 0.49
C ALA A 377 0.51 25.91 0.57
N ASP A 378 -0.16 26.04 1.74
CA ASP A 378 -1.32 26.92 1.92
C ASP A 378 -2.43 26.67 0.88
N ALA A 379 -2.77 25.41 0.67
CA ALA A 379 -3.82 25.01 -0.27
C ALA A 379 -5.18 25.71 -0.03
N PRO A 380 -5.61 26.00 1.23
CA PRO A 380 -6.85 26.75 1.49
C PRO A 380 -6.92 28.14 0.87
N HIS A 381 -5.77 28.75 0.55
CA HIS A 381 -5.67 30.08 -0.07
C HIS A 381 -5.06 30.01 -1.48
N ASN A 382 -5.27 28.92 -2.21
CA ASN A 382 -4.79 28.71 -3.58
C ASN A 382 -3.27 28.89 -3.75
N PHE A 383 -2.51 28.49 -2.72
CA PHE A 383 -1.05 28.59 -2.71
C PHE A 383 -0.51 30.03 -2.73
N ASP A 384 -1.25 31.00 -2.20
CA ASP A 384 -0.84 32.42 -2.22
C ASP A 384 0.04 32.79 -0.99
N ARG A 385 0.06 31.98 0.08
CA ARG A 385 0.81 32.21 1.29
C ARG A 385 1.77 31.07 1.61
N VAL A 386 2.47 30.61 0.57
CA VAL A 386 3.44 29.52 0.70
C VAL A 386 4.50 29.86 1.74
N ASP A 387 4.68 29.01 2.73
CA ASP A 387 5.71 29.15 3.76
C ASP A 387 6.75 28.02 3.63
N ARG A 388 8.03 28.41 3.51
CA ARG A 388 9.15 27.47 3.36
C ARG A 388 10.06 27.45 4.60
N ASP A 389 9.71 28.21 5.62
CA ASP A 389 10.48 28.28 6.84
C ASP A 389 10.02 27.17 7.81
N ALA A 390 10.77 26.07 7.83
CA ALA A 390 10.50 24.96 8.73
C ALA A 390 10.54 25.38 10.21
N SER A 391 11.23 26.48 10.56
CA SER A 391 11.29 26.95 11.94
C SER A 391 9.93 27.36 12.51
N HIS A 392 8.97 27.76 11.68
CA HIS A 392 7.60 28.03 12.09
C HIS A 392 6.85 26.75 12.53
N PHE A 393 7.38 25.58 12.18
CA PHE A 393 6.85 24.27 12.52
C PHE A 393 7.77 23.49 13.47
N ALA A 394 8.83 24.15 13.98
CA ALA A 394 9.77 23.57 14.93
C ALA A 394 9.11 23.49 16.33
N CYS A 395 8.33 22.44 16.54
CA CYS A 395 7.72 22.09 17.81
C CYS A 395 7.93 20.60 18.08
N GLU A 396 7.61 20.17 19.30
CA GLU A 396 7.72 18.77 19.71
C GLU A 396 6.36 18.26 20.23
N HIS A 397 6.08 17.02 19.91
CA HIS A 397 5.04 16.26 20.59
C HIS A 397 5.67 15.18 21.47
N PRO A 398 5.06 14.79 22.59
CA PRO A 398 5.49 13.60 23.29
C PRO A 398 5.49 12.39 22.35
N SER A 399 6.59 11.61 22.36
CA SER A 399 6.69 10.41 21.55
C SER A 399 5.56 9.44 21.84
N LEU A 400 5.04 8.82 20.79
CA LEU A 400 4.01 7.80 20.90
C LEU A 400 4.56 6.54 21.58
N ALA A 401 3.75 5.92 22.42
CA ALA A 401 4.15 4.69 23.10
C ALA A 401 4.32 3.54 22.08
N PRO A 402 5.33 2.66 22.28
CA PRO A 402 5.48 1.47 21.46
C PRO A 402 4.23 0.57 21.51
N VAL A 403 3.95 -0.10 20.39
CA VAL A 403 2.85 -1.06 20.31
C VAL A 403 3.20 -2.33 21.08
N ALA A 404 2.33 -2.69 22.01
CA ALA A 404 2.43 -3.95 22.76
C ALA A 404 1.48 -4.98 22.15
N LEU A 405 2.03 -6.00 21.50
CA LEU A 405 1.25 -7.13 20.99
C LEU A 405 0.91 -8.10 22.14
N VAL A 406 -0.36 -8.44 22.27
CA VAL A 406 -0.86 -9.32 23.32
C VAL A 406 -1.10 -10.72 22.75
N GLY A 407 -0.57 -11.76 23.41
CA GLY A 407 -0.81 -13.16 23.02
C GLY A 407 -0.07 -13.61 21.75
N ILE A 408 0.94 -12.85 21.31
CA ILE A 408 1.83 -13.19 20.18
C ILE A 408 3.22 -13.49 20.74
N GLN A 409 3.79 -14.64 20.33
CA GLN A 409 5.15 -15.08 20.69
C GLN A 409 6.06 -15.09 19.46
#